data_d4e6a8674f5f89ef654030d1fc7b5dd1
#
_entry.id   d4e6a8674f5f89ef654030d1fc7b5dd1
#
_cell.length_a   1.000
_cell.length_b   1.000
_cell.length_c   1.000
_cell.angle_alpha   90.00
_cell.angle_beta   90.00
_cell.angle_gamma   90.00
#
_symmetry.space_group_name_H-M   'P 1'
#
loop_
_entity.id
_entity.type
_entity.pdbx_description
1 polymer ?
#
loop_
_entity_poly.entity_id
_entity_poly.type
_entity_poly.pdbx_seq_one_letter_code
_entity_poly.pdbx_strand_id
1 'polypeptide(L)'
;MREPLVFLPGMMCDARVFAPQLAVLSRETMVSVAPLTTGERIEEIASGLLDLLPRRFAVAGLSMGGIVAMELLRRAPERVTRIALMDTNSLAETPQSAAEYEPLIIKIRSGRLDEGVEGLMRPEYLAPGPGRAALMAEVHAMAADLGQEAIIRQIRALQRRRDYQAALRRCKVPALVLCGEQDGLTPVKRHSFMADLIPYAQLQVIEGAGHLPTLEAPDLTTRALQAWLREPYVLQTRADA
;
A
#
# COMPACT_ATOMS: atom_id res chain seq x y z
N MET A 1 3.03 -26.09 1.29
CA MET A 1 3.94 -24.90 1.22
C MET A 1 3.05 -23.66 1.28
N ARG A 2 3.40 -22.71 2.14
CA ARG A 2 2.73 -21.40 2.15
C ARG A 2 3.11 -20.66 0.85
N GLU A 3 2.16 -19.92 0.27
CA GLU A 3 2.44 -19.10 -0.91
C GLU A 3 3.46 -17.99 -0.61
N PRO A 4 4.24 -17.57 -1.61
CA PRO A 4 5.10 -16.40 -1.49
C PRO A 4 4.29 -15.15 -1.16
N LEU A 5 4.79 -14.34 -0.23
CA LEU A 5 4.24 -13.01 0.09
C LEU A 5 5.04 -11.93 -0.64
N VAL A 6 4.34 -11.06 -1.33
CA VAL A 6 4.91 -9.89 -2.00
C VAL A 6 4.42 -8.63 -1.30
N PHE A 7 5.34 -7.83 -0.78
CA PHE A 7 5.06 -6.50 -0.30
C PHE A 7 5.26 -5.45 -1.39
N LEU A 8 4.35 -4.49 -1.45
CA LEU A 8 4.39 -3.33 -2.35
C LEU A 8 4.42 -2.06 -1.48
N PRO A 9 5.53 -1.29 -1.51
CA PRO A 9 5.70 -0.12 -0.66
C PRO A 9 4.79 1.05 -1.09
N GLY A 10 4.66 2.03 -0.19
CA GLY A 10 4.06 3.31 -0.50
C GLY A 10 4.92 4.16 -1.46
N MET A 11 4.37 5.26 -1.95
CA MET A 11 5.15 6.27 -2.65
C MET A 11 6.28 6.77 -1.73
N MET A 12 7.46 7.02 -2.30
CA MET A 12 8.67 7.45 -1.57
C MET A 12 9.24 6.42 -0.59
N CYS A 13 8.69 5.22 -0.53
CA CYS A 13 9.12 4.16 0.38
C CYS A 13 9.81 3.02 -0.37
N ASP A 14 10.70 2.35 0.34
CA ASP A 14 11.35 1.10 -0.08
C ASP A 14 11.09 -0.03 0.94
N ALA A 15 11.93 -1.07 0.96
CA ALA A 15 11.75 -2.22 1.84
C ALA A 15 11.79 -1.87 3.33
N ARG A 16 12.40 -0.75 3.71
CA ARG A 16 12.50 -0.29 5.10
C ARG A 16 11.12 -0.07 5.73
N VAL A 17 10.13 0.36 4.95
CA VAL A 17 8.76 0.55 5.46
C VAL A 17 8.12 -0.74 5.98
N PHE A 18 8.66 -1.91 5.61
CA PHE A 18 8.23 -3.23 6.06
C PHE A 18 9.26 -3.95 6.92
N ALA A 19 10.33 -3.28 7.38
CA ALA A 19 11.43 -3.94 8.08
C ALA A 19 10.97 -4.80 9.28
N PRO A 20 10.04 -4.34 10.16
CA PRO A 20 9.54 -5.17 11.25
C PRO A 20 8.79 -6.42 10.77
N GLN A 21 7.98 -6.29 9.73
CA GLN A 21 7.19 -7.38 9.16
C GLN A 21 8.10 -8.40 8.47
N LEU A 22 9.11 -7.94 7.75
CA LEU A 22 10.12 -8.79 7.11
C LEU A 22 10.86 -9.64 8.14
N ALA A 23 11.28 -9.05 9.26
CA ALA A 23 11.99 -9.75 10.33
C ALA A 23 11.19 -10.93 10.92
N VAL A 24 9.87 -10.83 10.94
CA VAL A 24 8.99 -11.87 11.50
C VAL A 24 8.51 -12.85 10.43
N LEU A 25 7.91 -12.33 9.35
CA LEU A 25 7.20 -13.16 8.35
C LEU A 25 8.16 -13.98 7.49
N SER A 26 9.39 -13.52 7.27
CA SER A 26 10.40 -14.29 6.54
C SER A 26 10.83 -15.60 7.20
N ARG A 27 10.50 -15.77 8.49
CA ARG A 27 10.72 -17.04 9.21
C ARG A 27 9.65 -18.08 8.88
N GLU A 28 8.51 -17.66 8.33
CA GLU A 28 7.34 -18.52 8.11
C GLU A 28 7.05 -18.76 6.63
N THR A 29 7.39 -17.83 5.75
CA THR A 29 7.13 -17.91 4.31
C THR A 29 8.20 -17.17 3.51
N MET A 30 8.26 -17.42 2.20
CA MET A 30 9.08 -16.61 1.30
C MET A 30 8.46 -15.22 1.17
N VAL A 31 9.24 -14.19 1.51
CA VAL A 31 8.80 -12.79 1.43
C VAL A 31 9.70 -12.03 0.47
N SER A 32 9.10 -11.23 -0.38
CA SER A 32 9.79 -10.29 -1.26
C SER A 32 9.17 -8.91 -1.18
N VAL A 33 9.96 -7.88 -1.44
CA VAL A 33 9.48 -6.50 -1.62
C VAL A 33 9.74 -6.12 -3.06
N ALA A 34 8.70 -5.76 -3.79
CA ALA A 34 8.81 -5.36 -5.19
C ALA A 34 8.89 -3.82 -5.29
N PRO A 35 9.90 -3.27 -5.98
CA PRO A 35 10.05 -1.83 -6.12
C PRO A 35 9.00 -1.26 -7.07
N LEU A 36 8.48 -0.05 -6.76
CA LEU A 36 7.52 0.68 -7.58
C LEU A 36 8.18 1.90 -8.24
N THR A 37 9.33 1.70 -8.86
CA THR A 37 10.19 2.77 -9.37
C THR A 37 10.13 2.97 -10.89
N THR A 38 9.43 2.09 -11.60
CA THR A 38 9.34 2.11 -13.08
C THR A 38 7.92 2.41 -13.52
N GLY A 39 7.77 3.07 -14.68
CA GLY A 39 6.46 3.42 -15.24
C GLY A 39 5.85 4.69 -14.65
N GLU A 40 5.02 5.35 -15.43
CA GLU A 40 4.26 6.56 -15.07
C GLU A 40 2.74 6.31 -14.99
N ARG A 41 2.34 5.04 -14.98
CA ARG A 41 0.97 4.58 -14.80
C ARG A 41 0.95 3.36 -13.89
N ILE A 42 -0.08 3.23 -13.08
CA ILE A 42 -0.27 2.06 -12.22
C ILE A 42 -0.32 0.78 -13.07
N GLU A 43 -0.92 0.85 -14.25
CA GLU A 43 -1.01 -0.27 -15.18
C GLU A 43 0.36 -0.71 -15.73
N GLU A 44 1.27 0.22 -15.95
CA GLU A 44 2.64 -0.07 -16.42
C GLU A 44 3.45 -0.74 -15.32
N ILE A 45 3.37 -0.19 -14.09
CA ILE A 45 4.02 -0.77 -12.90
C ILE A 45 3.54 -2.21 -12.68
N ALA A 46 2.22 -2.42 -12.65
CA ALA A 46 1.65 -3.75 -12.47
C ALA A 46 2.05 -4.72 -13.58
N SER A 47 2.11 -4.26 -14.84
CA SER A 47 2.55 -5.09 -15.97
C SER A 47 3.98 -5.57 -15.80
N GLY A 48 4.91 -4.65 -15.51
CA GLY A 48 6.32 -5.01 -15.29
C GLY A 48 6.51 -5.93 -14.08
N LEU A 49 5.71 -5.76 -13.03
CA LEU A 49 5.75 -6.66 -11.87
C LEU A 49 5.25 -8.06 -12.21
N LEU A 50 4.22 -8.22 -13.04
CA LEU A 50 3.72 -9.54 -13.43
C LEU A 50 4.77 -10.39 -14.15
N ASP A 51 5.74 -9.78 -14.82
CA ASP A 51 6.84 -10.51 -15.46
C ASP A 51 7.88 -11.03 -14.45
N LEU A 52 7.97 -10.39 -13.28
CA LEU A 52 8.98 -10.70 -12.25
C LEU A 52 8.43 -11.54 -11.09
N LEU A 53 7.14 -11.42 -10.80
CA LEU A 53 6.52 -12.05 -9.63
C LEU A 53 6.29 -13.56 -9.82
N PRO A 54 6.25 -14.35 -8.73
CA PRO A 54 5.89 -15.76 -8.77
C PRO A 54 4.56 -16.01 -9.49
N ARG A 55 4.39 -17.21 -10.04
CA ARG A 55 3.15 -17.58 -10.74
C ARG A 55 1.89 -17.36 -9.90
N ARG A 56 1.95 -17.62 -8.59
CA ARG A 56 0.89 -17.37 -7.61
C ARG A 56 1.51 -16.80 -6.34
N PHE A 57 0.88 -15.77 -5.76
CA PHE A 57 1.40 -15.06 -4.61
C PHE A 57 0.29 -14.40 -3.79
N ALA A 58 0.54 -14.24 -2.49
CA ALA A 58 -0.16 -13.28 -1.66
C ALA A 58 0.46 -11.90 -1.87
N VAL A 59 -0.35 -10.85 -1.90
CA VAL A 59 0.14 -9.47 -2.08
C VAL A 59 -0.36 -8.57 -0.95
N ALA A 60 0.54 -7.80 -0.36
CA ALA A 60 0.24 -6.81 0.67
C ALA A 60 0.80 -5.45 0.23
N GLY A 61 -0.09 -4.49 -0.03
CA GLY A 61 0.29 -3.18 -0.53
C GLY A 61 -0.05 -2.07 0.46
N LEU A 62 0.92 -1.19 0.70
CA LEU A 62 0.78 0.02 1.51
C LEU A 62 0.58 1.23 0.61
N SER A 63 -0.44 2.06 0.86
CA SER A 63 -0.67 3.33 0.17
C SER A 63 -0.67 3.14 -1.36
N MET A 64 0.26 3.73 -2.11
CA MET A 64 0.44 3.49 -3.55
C MET A 64 0.58 1.99 -3.87
N GLY A 65 1.27 1.22 -3.04
CA GLY A 65 1.40 -0.22 -3.19
C GLY A 65 0.06 -0.95 -3.14
N GLY A 66 -0.89 -0.46 -2.33
CA GLY A 66 -2.26 -0.96 -2.31
C GLY A 66 -3.01 -0.73 -3.63
N ILE A 67 -2.77 0.42 -4.27
CA ILE A 67 -3.34 0.74 -5.59
C ILE A 67 -2.77 -0.21 -6.66
N VAL A 68 -1.46 -0.46 -6.61
CA VAL A 68 -0.81 -1.44 -7.52
C VAL A 68 -1.32 -2.86 -7.25
N ALA A 69 -1.54 -3.24 -5.98
CA ALA A 69 -2.11 -4.55 -5.62
C ALA A 69 -3.52 -4.74 -6.21
N MET A 70 -4.36 -3.69 -6.18
CA MET A 70 -5.68 -3.72 -6.82
C MET A 70 -5.58 -3.86 -8.34
N GLU A 71 -4.59 -3.27 -8.98
CA GLU A 71 -4.35 -3.44 -10.42
C GLU A 71 -3.85 -4.86 -10.75
N LEU A 72 -2.97 -5.44 -9.92
CA LEU A 72 -2.54 -6.84 -10.06
C LEU A 72 -3.74 -7.80 -9.95
N LEU A 73 -4.61 -7.59 -8.94
CA LEU A 73 -5.85 -8.37 -8.78
C LEU A 73 -6.77 -8.22 -10.01
N ARG A 74 -6.89 -7.02 -10.56
CA ARG A 74 -7.72 -6.77 -11.74
C ARG A 74 -7.21 -7.47 -13.01
N ARG A 75 -5.87 -7.47 -13.20
CA ARG A 75 -5.22 -7.99 -14.42
C ARG A 75 -5.02 -9.49 -14.41
N ALA A 76 -4.65 -10.03 -13.26
CA ALA A 76 -4.25 -11.44 -13.11
C ALA A 76 -4.87 -12.03 -11.82
N PRO A 77 -6.22 -12.04 -11.70
CA PRO A 77 -6.89 -12.50 -10.49
C PRO A 77 -6.56 -13.96 -10.13
N GLU A 78 -6.21 -14.78 -11.11
CA GLU A 78 -5.81 -16.18 -10.91
C GLU A 78 -4.42 -16.35 -10.27
N ARG A 79 -3.60 -15.29 -10.31
CA ARG A 79 -2.25 -15.28 -9.71
C ARG A 79 -2.27 -14.77 -8.27
N VAL A 80 -3.20 -13.89 -7.92
CA VAL A 80 -3.33 -13.33 -6.57
C VAL A 80 -4.12 -14.32 -5.70
N THR A 81 -3.46 -14.86 -4.66
CA THR A 81 -4.06 -15.85 -3.76
C THR A 81 -4.71 -15.21 -2.54
N ARG A 82 -4.21 -14.05 -2.12
CA ARG A 82 -4.69 -13.21 -1.01
C ARG A 82 -4.31 -11.77 -1.28
N ILE A 83 -5.08 -10.83 -0.75
CA ILE A 83 -4.77 -9.40 -0.88
C ILE A 83 -4.89 -8.68 0.46
N ALA A 84 -3.88 -7.91 0.83
CA ALA A 84 -3.92 -6.97 1.94
C ALA A 84 -3.76 -5.54 1.41
N LEU A 85 -4.71 -4.67 1.74
CA LEU A 85 -4.79 -3.27 1.33
C LEU A 85 -4.61 -2.41 2.58
N MET A 86 -3.45 -1.77 2.70
CA MET A 86 -3.06 -1.02 3.89
C MET A 86 -2.96 0.47 3.56
N ASP A 87 -3.65 1.30 4.33
CA ASP A 87 -3.63 2.77 4.24
C ASP A 87 -3.69 3.28 2.79
N THR A 88 -4.72 2.86 2.07
CA THR A 88 -4.86 3.07 0.63
C THR A 88 -6.28 3.48 0.23
N ASN A 89 -6.51 3.69 -1.06
CA ASN A 89 -7.78 4.15 -1.60
C ASN A 89 -8.07 3.53 -2.97
N SER A 90 -9.30 3.04 -3.17
CA SER A 90 -9.74 2.42 -4.41
C SER A 90 -10.29 3.39 -5.48
N LEU A 91 -10.45 4.67 -5.13
CA LEU A 91 -11.05 5.67 -6.04
C LEU A 91 -10.02 6.20 -7.04
N ALA A 92 -10.50 6.58 -8.21
CA ALA A 92 -9.71 7.36 -9.16
C ALA A 92 -9.28 8.71 -8.57
N GLU A 93 -8.20 9.26 -9.10
CA GLU A 93 -7.81 10.64 -8.77
C GLU A 93 -8.78 11.63 -9.41
N THR A 94 -9.11 12.69 -8.68
CA THR A 94 -9.91 13.77 -9.23
C THR A 94 -9.01 14.76 -10.00
N PRO A 95 -9.53 15.46 -11.02
CA PRO A 95 -8.75 16.47 -11.73
C PRO A 95 -8.17 17.56 -10.80
N GLN A 96 -8.92 17.96 -9.77
CA GLN A 96 -8.48 18.94 -8.80
C GLN A 96 -7.30 18.40 -7.98
N SER A 97 -7.43 17.23 -7.38
CA SER A 97 -6.38 16.61 -6.57
C SER A 97 -5.16 16.26 -7.43
N ALA A 98 -5.36 15.80 -8.67
CA ALA A 98 -4.25 15.58 -9.61
C ALA A 98 -3.45 16.85 -9.90
N ALA A 99 -4.10 18.01 -9.99
CA ALA A 99 -3.43 19.30 -10.21
C ALA A 99 -2.59 19.74 -9.01
N GLU A 100 -2.94 19.35 -7.78
CA GLU A 100 -2.19 19.69 -6.57
C GLU A 100 -0.78 19.06 -6.53
N TYR A 101 -0.54 18.01 -7.31
CA TYR A 101 0.80 17.41 -7.45
C TYR A 101 1.76 18.20 -8.34
N GLU A 102 1.27 19.05 -9.26
CA GLU A 102 2.14 19.75 -10.23
C GLU A 102 3.18 20.67 -9.56
N PRO A 103 2.81 21.49 -8.55
CA PRO A 103 3.78 22.30 -7.84
C PRO A 103 4.88 21.47 -7.15
N LEU A 104 4.53 20.28 -6.65
CA LEU A 104 5.48 19.37 -5.99
C LEU A 104 6.44 18.76 -7.01
N ILE A 105 5.97 18.36 -8.18
CA ILE A 105 6.83 17.91 -9.30
C ILE A 105 7.81 18.99 -9.71
N ILE A 106 7.37 20.25 -9.79
CA ILE A 106 8.23 21.38 -10.13
C ILE A 106 9.32 21.58 -9.06
N LYS A 107 8.96 21.51 -7.78
CA LYS A 107 9.92 21.59 -6.67
C LYS A 107 10.97 20.48 -6.77
N ILE A 108 10.55 19.23 -6.93
CA ILE A 108 11.44 18.06 -7.02
C ILE A 108 12.39 18.22 -8.22
N ARG A 109 11.87 18.60 -9.41
CA ARG A 109 12.68 18.82 -10.61
C ARG A 109 13.70 19.95 -10.46
N SER A 110 13.43 20.95 -9.63
CA SER A 110 14.36 22.05 -9.33
C SER A 110 15.41 21.70 -8.26
N GLY A 111 15.53 20.43 -7.87
CA GLY A 111 16.49 19.96 -6.88
C GLY A 111 16.05 20.12 -5.43
N ARG A 112 14.80 20.55 -5.19
CA ARG A 112 14.21 20.71 -3.84
C ARG A 112 13.41 19.46 -3.45
N LEU A 113 14.12 18.31 -3.38
CA LEU A 113 13.48 17.04 -3.10
C LEU A 113 12.80 17.03 -1.72
N ASP A 114 13.49 17.53 -0.69
CA ASP A 114 12.95 17.53 0.68
C ASP A 114 11.64 18.33 0.79
N GLU A 115 11.56 19.50 0.17
CA GLU A 115 10.31 20.28 0.14
C GLU A 115 9.19 19.55 -0.65
N GLY A 116 9.55 18.76 -1.66
CA GLY A 116 8.61 17.92 -2.38
C GLY A 116 8.08 16.78 -1.48
N VAL A 117 8.97 16.12 -0.75
CA VAL A 117 8.64 15.04 0.19
C VAL A 117 7.74 15.58 1.31
N GLU A 118 8.06 16.72 1.92
CA GLU A 118 7.22 17.37 2.94
C GLU A 118 5.81 17.69 2.43
N GLY A 119 5.69 18.07 1.16
CA GLY A 119 4.39 18.32 0.54
C GLY A 119 3.57 17.06 0.27
N LEU A 120 4.24 15.91 0.03
CA LEU A 120 3.63 14.63 -0.26
C LEU A 120 3.29 13.84 1.01
N MET A 121 4.18 13.87 2.01
CA MET A 121 4.02 13.21 3.30
C MET A 121 4.10 14.28 4.40
N ARG A 122 2.94 14.71 4.87
CA ARG A 122 2.86 15.68 5.95
C ARG A 122 2.93 14.98 7.31
N PRO A 123 3.55 15.61 8.33
CA PRO A 123 3.59 15.02 9.67
C PRO A 123 2.22 14.65 10.23
N GLU A 124 1.15 15.40 9.88
CA GLU A 124 -0.22 15.16 10.32
C GLU A 124 -0.84 13.87 9.78
N TYR A 125 -0.22 13.23 8.79
CA TYR A 125 -0.66 11.93 8.29
C TYR A 125 -0.23 10.77 9.19
N LEU A 126 0.79 11.01 10.05
CA LEU A 126 1.25 10.07 11.07
C LEU A 126 0.59 10.34 12.42
N ALA A 127 0.48 9.32 13.25
CA ALA A 127 -0.01 9.46 14.61
C ALA A 127 0.84 10.47 15.42
N PRO A 128 0.23 11.29 16.28
CA PRO A 128 0.98 12.19 17.15
C PRO A 128 1.78 11.40 18.18
N GLY A 129 3.04 11.75 18.35
CA GLY A 129 3.90 11.09 19.33
C GLY A 129 5.38 11.41 19.17
N PRO A 130 6.22 10.97 20.10
CA PRO A 130 7.66 11.29 20.09
C PRO A 130 8.41 10.64 18.91
N GLY A 131 7.86 9.55 18.34
CA GLY A 131 8.47 8.84 17.19
C GLY A 131 8.22 9.50 15.84
N ARG A 132 7.25 10.42 15.73
CA ARG A 132 6.83 11.02 14.44
C ARG A 132 7.99 11.66 13.67
N ALA A 133 8.85 12.42 14.35
CA ALA A 133 9.99 13.09 13.70
C ALA A 133 11.01 12.07 13.15
N ALA A 134 11.26 10.99 13.86
CA ALA A 134 12.16 9.92 13.42
C ALA A 134 11.57 9.19 12.19
N LEU A 135 10.28 8.91 12.18
CA LEU A 135 9.60 8.31 11.03
C LEU A 135 9.62 9.23 9.80
N MET A 136 9.41 10.53 9.98
CA MET A 136 9.55 11.49 8.89
C MET A 136 10.97 11.49 8.32
N ALA A 137 12.00 11.48 9.19
CA ALA A 137 13.39 11.38 8.75
C ALA A 137 13.67 10.09 7.96
N GLU A 138 13.07 8.96 8.36
CA GLU A 138 13.17 7.70 7.62
C GLU A 138 12.50 7.78 6.25
N VAL A 139 11.33 8.42 6.14
CA VAL A 139 10.66 8.67 4.84
C VAL A 139 11.54 9.54 3.94
N HIS A 140 12.14 10.61 4.46
CA HIS A 140 13.09 11.45 3.71
C HIS A 140 14.31 10.65 3.24
N ALA A 141 14.88 9.80 4.08
CA ALA A 141 16.01 8.94 3.72
C ALA A 141 15.65 7.95 2.60
N MET A 142 14.48 7.28 2.70
CA MET A 142 13.99 6.41 1.63
C MET A 142 13.78 7.17 0.32
N ALA A 143 13.17 8.36 0.38
CA ALA A 143 12.95 9.21 -0.78
C ALA A 143 14.26 9.66 -1.45
N ALA A 144 15.27 10.04 -0.66
CA ALA A 144 16.58 10.42 -1.15
C ALA A 144 17.28 9.25 -1.89
N ASP A 145 17.22 8.04 -1.32
CA ASP A 145 17.81 6.84 -1.92
C ASP A 145 17.08 6.41 -3.21
N LEU A 146 15.76 6.56 -3.27
CA LEU A 146 14.98 6.30 -4.49
C LEU A 146 15.26 7.33 -5.60
N GLY A 147 15.53 8.55 -5.23
CA GLY A 147 15.85 9.65 -6.12
C GLY A 147 14.65 10.31 -6.80
N GLN A 148 14.86 11.54 -7.24
CA GLN A 148 13.82 12.42 -7.77
C GLN A 148 13.03 11.84 -8.95
N GLU A 149 13.70 11.13 -9.86
CA GLU A 149 13.08 10.57 -11.07
C GLU A 149 12.07 9.47 -10.74
N ALA A 150 12.38 8.61 -9.76
CA ALA A 150 11.46 7.57 -9.31
C ALA A 150 10.22 8.20 -8.67
N ILE A 151 10.40 9.21 -7.81
CA ILE A 151 9.30 9.89 -7.13
C ILE A 151 8.40 10.62 -8.11
N ILE A 152 8.97 11.31 -9.11
CA ILE A 152 8.17 11.97 -10.16
C ILE A 152 7.33 10.96 -10.94
N ARG A 153 7.91 9.80 -11.32
CA ARG A 153 7.14 8.72 -11.97
C ARG A 153 6.01 8.21 -11.09
N GLN A 154 6.27 8.00 -9.80
CA GLN A 154 5.24 7.59 -8.83
C GLN A 154 4.10 8.61 -8.72
N ILE A 155 4.42 9.90 -8.64
CA ILE A 155 3.41 10.98 -8.64
C ILE A 155 2.58 10.92 -9.93
N ARG A 156 3.23 10.80 -11.10
CA ARG A 156 2.53 10.69 -12.39
C ARG A 156 1.61 9.47 -12.44
N ALA A 157 2.04 8.34 -11.89
CA ALA A 157 1.22 7.14 -11.82
C ALA A 157 -0.02 7.35 -10.93
N LEU A 158 0.11 8.04 -9.80
CA LEU A 158 -1.00 8.37 -8.91
C LEU A 158 -1.98 9.36 -9.54
N GLN A 159 -1.49 10.41 -10.22
CA GLN A 159 -2.35 11.37 -10.93
C GLN A 159 -3.26 10.71 -11.98
N ARG A 160 -2.83 9.60 -12.54
CA ARG A 160 -3.51 8.89 -13.64
C ARG A 160 -4.21 7.61 -13.19
N ARG A 161 -4.25 7.35 -11.86
CA ARG A 161 -4.85 6.14 -11.32
C ARG A 161 -6.33 6.06 -11.63
N ARG A 162 -6.78 4.86 -11.94
CA ARG A 162 -8.20 4.57 -12.22
C ARG A 162 -8.97 4.21 -10.95
N ASP A 163 -10.27 4.07 -11.11
CA ASP A 163 -11.15 3.50 -10.11
C ASP A 163 -11.05 1.97 -10.08
N TYR A 164 -10.94 1.39 -8.88
CA TYR A 164 -10.82 -0.05 -8.66
C TYR A 164 -12.04 -0.70 -8.00
N GLN A 165 -13.10 0.03 -7.73
CA GLN A 165 -14.30 -0.49 -7.06
C GLN A 165 -14.83 -1.76 -7.74
N ALA A 166 -14.91 -1.76 -9.08
CA ALA A 166 -15.39 -2.92 -9.83
C ALA A 166 -14.48 -4.15 -9.68
N ALA A 167 -13.17 -3.96 -9.52
CA ALA A 167 -12.23 -5.06 -9.26
C ALA A 167 -12.41 -5.62 -7.86
N LEU A 168 -12.58 -4.75 -6.85
CA LEU A 168 -12.81 -5.14 -5.47
C LEU A 168 -14.11 -5.93 -5.29
N ARG A 169 -15.22 -5.52 -5.94
CA ARG A 169 -16.48 -6.27 -5.90
C ARG A 169 -16.38 -7.68 -6.50
N ARG A 170 -15.42 -7.92 -7.38
CA ARG A 170 -15.16 -9.24 -7.97
C ARG A 170 -14.06 -10.02 -7.26
N CYS A 171 -13.50 -9.50 -6.18
CA CYS A 171 -12.49 -10.19 -5.39
C CYS A 171 -13.07 -11.48 -4.81
N LYS A 172 -12.36 -12.61 -5.04
CA LYS A 172 -12.76 -13.95 -4.57
C LYS A 172 -11.71 -14.58 -3.66
N VAL A 173 -10.74 -13.79 -3.22
CA VAL A 173 -9.66 -14.27 -2.36
C VAL A 173 -9.76 -13.64 -0.97
N PRO A 174 -9.19 -14.25 0.07
CA PRO A 174 -9.14 -13.66 1.40
C PRO A 174 -8.51 -12.26 1.34
N ALA A 175 -9.21 -11.27 1.89
CA ALA A 175 -8.82 -9.88 1.82
C ALA A 175 -8.73 -9.25 3.20
N LEU A 176 -7.60 -8.61 3.49
CA LEU A 176 -7.42 -7.74 4.65
C LEU A 176 -7.45 -6.28 4.17
N VAL A 177 -8.31 -5.47 4.75
CA VAL A 177 -8.27 -4.01 4.65
C VAL A 177 -7.80 -3.49 6.00
N LEU A 178 -6.65 -2.84 6.02
CA LEU A 178 -6.00 -2.38 7.24
C LEU A 178 -5.73 -0.89 7.15
N CYS A 179 -5.92 -0.16 8.25
CA CYS A 179 -5.51 1.25 8.31
C CYS A 179 -5.17 1.67 9.72
N GLY A 180 -4.34 2.69 9.84
CA GLY A 180 -4.16 3.41 11.09
C GLY A 180 -5.43 4.18 11.47
N GLU A 181 -5.77 4.18 12.75
CA GLU A 181 -6.90 4.94 13.30
C GLU A 181 -6.78 6.45 13.02
N GLN A 182 -5.53 6.94 13.03
CA GLN A 182 -5.18 8.35 12.91
C GLN A 182 -4.59 8.71 11.53
N ASP A 183 -4.84 7.87 10.51
CA ASP A 183 -4.40 8.16 9.14
C ASP A 183 -5.08 9.43 8.60
N GLY A 184 -4.31 10.51 8.51
CA GLY A 184 -4.78 11.81 8.00
C GLY A 184 -4.82 11.89 6.47
N LEU A 185 -4.22 10.94 5.74
CA LEU A 185 -4.18 10.91 4.28
C LEU A 185 -5.31 10.04 3.69
N THR A 186 -5.46 8.83 4.20
CA THR A 186 -6.50 7.89 3.79
C THR A 186 -7.30 7.42 5.01
N PRO A 187 -8.23 8.25 5.52
CA PRO A 187 -8.91 8.01 6.79
C PRO A 187 -9.75 6.72 6.80
N VAL A 188 -10.04 6.19 7.98
CA VAL A 188 -10.79 4.94 8.26
C VAL A 188 -12.02 4.79 7.35
N LYS A 189 -12.77 5.88 7.09
CA LYS A 189 -13.94 5.87 6.21
C LYS A 189 -13.64 5.32 4.80
N ARG A 190 -12.43 5.56 4.26
CA ARG A 190 -12.02 5.03 2.95
C ARG A 190 -11.82 3.52 3.00
N HIS A 191 -11.30 3.04 4.11
CA HIS A 191 -11.05 1.60 4.34
C HIS A 191 -12.35 0.85 4.62
N SER A 192 -13.25 1.39 5.44
CA SER A 192 -14.59 0.84 5.63
C SER A 192 -15.32 0.70 4.29
N PHE A 193 -15.26 1.74 3.44
CA PHE A 193 -15.84 1.70 2.12
C PHE A 193 -15.24 0.59 1.24
N MET A 194 -13.90 0.40 1.25
CA MET A 194 -13.27 -0.70 0.52
C MET A 194 -13.65 -2.07 1.07
N ALA A 195 -13.70 -2.21 2.39
CA ALA A 195 -14.11 -3.47 3.04
C ALA A 195 -15.56 -3.84 2.68
N ASP A 196 -16.46 -2.87 2.59
CA ASP A 196 -17.84 -3.09 2.16
C ASP A 196 -17.98 -3.52 0.70
N LEU A 197 -17.01 -3.13 -0.15
CA LEU A 197 -16.98 -3.56 -1.55
C LEU A 197 -16.52 -5.01 -1.73
N ILE A 198 -15.64 -5.50 -0.86
CA ILE A 198 -15.01 -6.80 -0.99
C ILE A 198 -15.87 -7.85 -0.26
N PRO A 199 -16.38 -8.88 -0.93
CA PRO A 199 -17.33 -9.84 -0.33
C PRO A 199 -16.83 -10.53 0.95
N TYR A 200 -15.53 -10.67 1.12
CA TYR A 200 -14.90 -11.45 2.20
C TYR A 200 -13.74 -10.69 2.87
N ALA A 201 -13.83 -9.37 2.91
CA ALA A 201 -12.82 -8.56 3.58
C ALA A 201 -12.97 -8.57 5.09
N GLN A 202 -11.84 -8.60 5.78
CA GLN A 202 -11.73 -8.22 7.17
C GLN A 202 -11.20 -6.79 7.23
N LEU A 203 -11.86 -5.91 7.98
CA LEU A 203 -11.38 -4.58 8.30
C LEU A 203 -10.65 -4.60 9.63
N GLN A 204 -9.40 -4.16 9.63
CA GLN A 204 -8.59 -3.99 10.84
C GLN A 204 -8.14 -2.55 10.97
N VAL A 205 -8.64 -1.85 11.99
CA VAL A 205 -8.17 -0.51 12.36
C VAL A 205 -7.07 -0.67 13.42
N ILE A 206 -5.93 -0.06 13.20
CA ILE A 206 -4.76 -0.13 14.09
C ILE A 206 -4.77 1.10 15.00
N GLU A 207 -5.08 0.86 16.25
CA GLU A 207 -5.11 1.91 17.29
C GLU A 207 -3.74 2.59 17.43
N GLY A 208 -3.73 3.91 17.56
CA GLY A 208 -2.52 4.70 17.77
C GLY A 208 -1.57 4.79 16.59
N ALA A 209 -1.98 4.34 15.39
CA ALA A 209 -1.19 4.46 14.16
C ALA A 209 -1.83 5.45 13.18
N GLY A 210 -1.01 6.12 12.38
CA GLY A 210 -1.39 6.93 11.23
C GLY A 210 -1.16 6.19 9.91
N HIS A 211 -0.64 6.90 8.91
CA HIS A 211 -0.49 6.41 7.53
C HIS A 211 0.56 5.32 7.33
N LEU A 212 1.45 5.11 8.30
CA LEU A 212 2.52 4.10 8.23
C LEU A 212 2.39 3.08 9.39
N PRO A 213 1.28 2.35 9.54
CA PRO A 213 1.08 1.42 10.66
C PRO A 213 2.12 0.32 10.71
N THR A 214 2.78 0.02 9.59
CA THR A 214 3.89 -0.93 9.50
C THR A 214 5.10 -0.52 10.35
N LEU A 215 5.30 0.79 10.55
CA LEU A 215 6.36 1.37 11.37
C LEU A 215 5.82 1.96 12.69
N GLU A 216 4.62 2.52 12.68
CA GLU A 216 4.03 3.18 13.85
C GLU A 216 3.51 2.18 14.89
N ALA A 217 2.95 1.06 14.44
CA ALA A 217 2.45 -0.02 15.30
C ALA A 217 2.85 -1.40 14.72
N PRO A 218 4.15 -1.69 14.65
CA PRO A 218 4.68 -2.84 13.91
C PRO A 218 4.14 -4.18 14.40
N ASP A 219 3.96 -4.36 15.72
CA ASP A 219 3.50 -5.61 16.29
C ASP A 219 2.03 -5.88 15.98
N LEU A 220 1.17 -4.84 16.05
CA LEU A 220 -0.24 -4.95 15.71
C LEU A 220 -0.42 -5.27 14.23
N THR A 221 0.28 -4.55 13.38
CA THR A 221 0.26 -4.74 11.93
C THR A 221 0.78 -6.13 11.55
N THR A 222 1.86 -6.59 12.17
CA THR A 222 2.42 -7.93 11.92
C THR A 222 1.43 -9.03 12.32
N ARG A 223 0.78 -8.91 13.48
CA ARG A 223 -0.25 -9.87 13.92
C ARG A 223 -1.45 -9.91 12.98
N ALA A 224 -1.91 -8.76 12.49
CA ALA A 224 -2.99 -8.70 11.52
C ALA A 224 -2.63 -9.41 10.21
N LEU A 225 -1.42 -9.18 9.69
CA LEU A 225 -0.90 -9.87 8.51
C LEU A 225 -0.74 -11.38 8.72
N GLN A 226 -0.26 -11.82 9.90
CA GLN A 226 -0.16 -13.24 10.23
C GLN A 226 -1.53 -13.92 10.30
N ALA A 227 -2.54 -13.27 10.88
CA ALA A 227 -3.90 -13.76 10.93
C ALA A 227 -4.47 -13.93 9.52
N TRP A 228 -4.37 -12.88 8.69
CA TRP A 228 -4.81 -12.92 7.29
C TRP A 228 -4.11 -14.02 6.47
N LEU A 229 -2.80 -14.23 6.64
CA LEU A 229 -2.06 -15.30 5.94
C LEU A 229 -2.50 -16.72 6.36
N ARG A 230 -3.19 -16.86 7.48
CA ARG A 230 -3.73 -18.15 7.99
C ARG A 230 -5.18 -18.43 7.57
N GLU A 231 -5.87 -17.44 7.00
CA GLU A 231 -7.24 -17.65 6.55
C GLU A 231 -7.34 -18.76 5.50
N PRO A 232 -8.42 -19.55 5.50
CA PRO A 232 -8.61 -20.59 4.49
C PRO A 232 -8.84 -19.97 3.09
N TYR A 233 -8.42 -20.67 2.06
CA TYR A 233 -8.71 -20.29 0.68
C TYR A 233 -10.19 -20.44 0.31
N VAL A 234 -10.88 -21.35 0.97
CA VAL A 234 -12.33 -21.54 0.77
C VAL A 234 -13.02 -20.49 1.62
N LEU A 235 -13.65 -19.55 0.96
CA LEU A 235 -14.43 -18.51 1.57
C LEU A 235 -15.75 -19.11 2.05
N GLN A 236 -15.99 -19.07 3.37
CA GLN A 236 -17.30 -19.41 3.91
C GLN A 236 -18.29 -18.32 3.47
N THR A 237 -19.42 -18.71 2.90
CA THR A 237 -20.51 -17.79 2.61
C THR A 237 -21.07 -17.26 3.93
N ARG A 238 -21.28 -15.95 4.06
CA ARG A 238 -21.86 -15.28 5.24
C ARG A 238 -23.27 -15.79 5.64
N ALA A 239 -23.78 -16.84 5.01
CA ALA A 239 -25.10 -17.42 5.30
C ALA A 239 -25.13 -18.26 6.59
N ASP A 240 -23.98 -18.54 7.21
CA ASP A 240 -23.88 -19.44 8.37
C ASP A 240 -23.36 -18.72 9.65
N ALA A 241 -23.50 -17.40 9.76
CA ALA A 241 -23.13 -16.63 10.95
C ALA A 241 -24.34 -15.97 11.61
#